data_ed053cdead6d9a4a1506700b7c25650a
#
_entry.id   ed053cdead6d9a4a1506700b7c25650a
#
_cell.length_a   1.000
_cell.length_b   1.000
_cell.length_c   1.000
_cell.angle_alpha   90.00
_cell.angle_beta   90.00
_cell.angle_gamma   90.00
#
_symmetry.space_group_name_H-M   'P 1'
#
loop_
_entity.id
_entity.type
_entity.pdbx_description
1 polymer ?
#
loop_
_entity_poly.entity_id
_entity_poly.type
_entity_poly.pdbx_seq_one_letter_code
_entity_poly.pdbx_strand_id
1 'polypeptide(L)'
;MSRVRPDVLFIGTDAIADNLRDTSRRAARNIVFARLSLEDAPAELAGLADTLTVLFPWGSLLRAVAHAEREALQRLRASCKPGAEVRFVFEHSSDARVLEGRYREAGLALSGRTMPLDEARVLPTTWAKKLGYSGRPRTFWEFRGTAAE
;
A
#
# COMPACT_ATOMS: atom_id res chain seq x y z
N MET A 1 7.20 3.40 -12.53
CA MET A 1 6.82 4.67 -11.84
C MET A 1 7.98 5.65 -11.71
N SER A 2 9.11 5.30 -11.08
CA SER A 2 10.23 6.23 -10.85
C SER A 2 10.87 6.83 -12.12
N ARG A 3 10.92 6.09 -13.21
CA ARG A 3 11.47 6.58 -14.49
C ARG A 3 10.62 7.67 -15.15
N VAL A 4 9.35 7.77 -14.76
CA VAL A 4 8.38 8.73 -15.30
C VAL A 4 8.34 10.02 -14.45
N ARG A 5 8.77 9.93 -13.18
CA ARG A 5 8.75 11.05 -12.22
C ARG A 5 10.10 11.18 -11.51
N PRO A 6 11.12 11.75 -12.21
CA PRO A 6 12.47 11.87 -11.63
C PRO A 6 12.54 12.89 -10.47
N ASP A 7 11.55 13.73 -10.34
CA ASP A 7 11.34 14.72 -9.26
C ASP A 7 10.79 14.11 -7.96
N VAL A 8 10.37 12.85 -7.98
CA VAL A 8 9.78 12.17 -6.84
C VAL A 8 10.74 11.13 -6.27
N LEU A 9 10.97 11.15 -4.97
CA LEU A 9 11.65 10.07 -4.25
C LEU A 9 10.65 8.95 -3.95
N PHE A 10 10.96 7.74 -4.39
CA PHE A 10 10.19 6.55 -4.07
C PHE A 10 10.89 5.75 -2.97
N ILE A 11 10.16 5.42 -1.92
CA ILE A 11 10.63 4.55 -0.83
C ILE A 11 9.81 3.27 -0.87
N GLY A 12 10.44 2.18 -1.33
CA GLY A 12 9.84 0.84 -1.29
C GLY A 12 10.19 0.14 0.02
N THR A 13 9.22 -0.40 0.70
CA THR A 13 9.44 -1.11 1.97
C THR A 13 8.89 -2.54 1.92
N ASP A 14 9.60 -3.45 2.56
CA ASP A 14 9.17 -4.83 2.82
C ASP A 14 9.82 -5.29 4.13
N ALA A 15 9.13 -6.10 4.91
CA ALA A 15 9.66 -6.69 6.13
C ALA A 15 10.73 -7.76 5.83
N ILE A 16 10.70 -8.36 4.64
CA ILE A 16 11.60 -9.41 4.21
C ILE A 16 12.64 -8.84 3.24
N ALA A 17 13.90 -8.78 3.66
CA ALA A 17 15.00 -8.21 2.87
C ALA A 17 15.18 -8.89 1.49
N ASP A 18 14.94 -10.19 1.40
CA ASP A 18 15.12 -10.95 0.16
C ASP A 18 14.14 -10.50 -0.94
N ASN A 19 12.93 -10.05 -0.58
CA ASN A 19 11.97 -9.50 -1.52
C ASN A 19 12.47 -8.20 -2.19
N LEU A 20 13.34 -7.46 -1.51
CA LEU A 20 13.88 -6.18 -1.99
C LEU A 20 15.19 -6.34 -2.77
N ARG A 21 15.93 -7.43 -2.58
CA ARG A 21 17.31 -7.61 -3.08
C ARG A 21 17.43 -7.42 -4.58
N ASP A 22 16.65 -8.14 -5.36
CA ASP A 22 16.74 -8.10 -6.83
C ASP A 22 16.19 -6.79 -7.41
N THR A 23 15.17 -6.25 -6.78
CA THR A 23 14.56 -4.98 -7.20
C THR A 23 15.49 -3.81 -6.89
N SER A 24 16.18 -3.83 -5.76
CA SER A 24 17.12 -2.77 -5.36
C SER A 24 18.33 -2.66 -6.29
N ARG A 25 18.84 -3.78 -6.79
CA ARG A 25 19.99 -3.80 -7.74
C ARG A 25 19.68 -3.11 -9.07
N ARG A 26 18.41 -3.01 -9.45
CA ARG A 26 17.93 -2.42 -10.71
C ARG A 26 17.21 -1.09 -10.49
N ALA A 27 17.28 -0.57 -9.30
CA ALA A 27 16.57 0.65 -8.93
C ALA A 27 17.11 1.88 -9.68
N ALA A 28 16.21 2.77 -10.06
CA ALA A 28 16.60 4.08 -10.54
C ALA A 28 17.12 4.93 -9.37
N ARG A 29 17.84 6.02 -9.68
CA ARG A 29 18.48 6.89 -8.66
C ARG A 29 17.51 7.50 -7.65
N ASN A 30 16.26 7.64 -8.01
CA ASN A 30 15.20 8.19 -7.16
C ASN A 30 14.34 7.11 -6.46
N ILE A 31 14.86 5.89 -6.35
CA ILE A 31 14.23 4.81 -5.58
C ILE A 31 15.18 4.35 -4.48
N VAL A 32 14.66 4.31 -3.28
CA VAL A 32 15.32 3.72 -2.10
C VAL A 32 14.48 2.54 -1.64
N PHE A 33 15.13 1.46 -1.23
CA PHE A 33 14.47 0.31 -0.60
C PHE A 33 14.94 0.15 0.84
N ALA A 34 14.01 -0.03 1.74
CA ALA A 34 14.27 -0.23 3.15
C ALA A 34 13.57 -1.50 3.66
N ARG A 35 14.30 -2.30 4.42
CA ARG A 35 13.67 -3.38 5.19
C ARG A 35 12.96 -2.76 6.39
N LEU A 36 11.64 -2.70 6.31
CA LEU A 36 10.79 -2.13 7.34
C LEU A 36 9.52 -2.96 7.49
N SER A 37 9.17 -3.27 8.73
CA SER A 37 7.81 -3.67 9.10
C SER A 37 7.03 -2.44 9.54
N LEU A 38 5.71 -2.52 9.51
CA LEU A 38 4.85 -1.43 9.98
C LEU A 38 5.07 -1.13 11.47
N GLU A 39 5.36 -2.19 12.24
CA GLU A 39 5.59 -2.13 13.68
C GLU A 39 6.89 -1.39 14.04
N ASP A 40 7.89 -1.49 13.17
CA ASP A 40 9.23 -0.93 13.36
C ASP A 40 9.47 0.33 12.51
N ALA A 41 8.40 0.96 12.01
CA ALA A 41 8.53 2.17 11.20
C ALA A 41 9.21 3.29 12.01
N PRO A 42 10.36 3.82 11.53
CA PRO A 42 11.09 4.84 12.25
C PRO A 42 10.33 6.16 12.27
N ALA A 43 10.49 6.92 13.36
CA ALA A 43 9.84 8.20 13.57
C ALA A 43 10.18 9.22 12.47
N GLU A 44 11.33 9.08 11.83
CA GLU A 44 11.79 9.94 10.74
C GLU A 44 10.88 9.86 9.49
N LEU A 45 10.09 8.81 9.34
CA LEU A 45 9.11 8.70 8.26
C LEU A 45 7.80 9.46 8.54
N ALA A 46 7.62 9.94 9.76
CA ALA A 46 6.40 10.66 10.13
C ALA A 46 6.23 11.95 9.29
N GLY A 47 5.06 12.09 8.69
CA GLY A 47 4.68 13.28 7.92
C GLY A 47 5.49 13.51 6.64
N LEU A 48 6.15 12.49 6.08
CA LEU A 48 6.96 12.65 4.88
C LEU A 48 6.24 12.33 3.57
N ALA A 49 5.31 11.38 3.60
CA ALA A 49 4.72 10.88 2.36
C ALA A 49 3.68 11.85 1.79
N ASP A 50 3.88 12.25 0.54
CA ASP A 50 2.85 12.92 -0.28
C ASP A 50 1.88 11.90 -0.88
N THR A 51 2.34 10.65 -1.04
CA THR A 51 1.54 9.52 -1.53
C THR A 51 1.93 8.26 -0.78
N LEU A 52 0.97 7.52 -0.25
CA LEU A 52 1.14 6.22 0.36
C LEU A 52 0.41 5.15 -0.45
N THR A 53 1.13 4.11 -0.86
CA THR A 53 0.55 2.98 -1.59
C THR A 53 0.83 1.67 -0.89
N VAL A 54 -0.22 0.85 -0.68
CA VAL A 54 -0.11 -0.53 -0.18
C VAL A 54 -0.73 -1.43 -1.23
N LEU A 55 0.10 -2.20 -1.93
CA LEU A 55 -0.32 -3.04 -3.03
C LEU A 55 -0.07 -4.52 -2.71
N PHE A 56 -1.13 -5.31 -2.65
CA PHE A 56 -1.09 -6.76 -2.38
C PHE A 56 -0.23 -7.11 -1.16
N PRO A 57 -0.51 -6.49 0.00
CA PRO A 57 0.25 -6.75 1.21
C PRO A 57 0.09 -8.20 1.67
N TRP A 58 1.02 -8.65 2.51
CA TRP A 58 1.02 -9.96 3.15
C TRP A 58 1.15 -9.84 4.66
N GLY A 59 0.86 -10.93 5.36
CA GLY A 59 1.10 -11.04 6.80
C GLY A 59 0.41 -9.97 7.63
N SER A 60 1.16 -9.30 8.50
CA SER A 60 0.63 -8.28 9.41
C SER A 60 0.09 -7.06 8.68
N LEU A 61 0.75 -6.63 7.59
CA LEU A 61 0.28 -5.49 6.80
C LEU A 61 -1.06 -5.78 6.10
N LEU A 62 -1.27 -7.01 5.59
CA LEU A 62 -2.56 -7.42 5.04
C LEU A 62 -3.64 -7.38 6.12
N ARG A 63 -3.37 -7.93 7.30
CA ARG A 63 -4.32 -7.88 8.41
C ARG A 63 -4.65 -6.44 8.81
N ALA A 64 -3.63 -5.59 8.87
CA ALA A 64 -3.79 -4.17 9.21
C ALA A 64 -4.80 -3.47 8.29
N VAL A 65 -4.70 -3.66 6.98
CA VAL A 65 -5.60 -3.00 6.02
C VAL A 65 -6.91 -3.76 5.82
N ALA A 66 -6.91 -5.10 5.75
CA ALA A 66 -8.09 -5.89 5.49
C ALA A 66 -9.03 -6.00 6.70
N HIS A 67 -8.52 -5.92 7.91
CA HIS A 67 -9.30 -5.88 9.15
C HIS A 67 -9.40 -4.49 9.75
N ALA A 68 -8.76 -3.51 9.12
CA ALA A 68 -8.72 -2.12 9.57
C ALA A 68 -8.28 -2.01 11.04
N GLU A 69 -7.13 -2.61 11.37
CA GLU A 69 -6.55 -2.56 12.71
C GLU A 69 -6.14 -1.13 13.05
N ARG A 70 -6.79 -0.53 14.04
CA ARG A 70 -6.71 0.90 14.33
C ARG A 70 -5.28 1.41 14.52
N GLU A 71 -4.49 0.75 15.36
CA GLU A 71 -3.11 1.18 15.64
C GLU A 71 -2.22 1.11 14.40
N ALA A 72 -2.36 0.04 13.61
CA ALA A 72 -1.61 -0.13 12.39
C ALA A 72 -1.98 0.93 11.33
N LEU A 73 -3.27 1.22 11.18
CA LEU A 73 -3.74 2.29 10.30
C LEU A 73 -3.27 3.68 10.76
N GLN A 74 -3.24 3.93 12.07
CA GLN A 74 -2.72 5.19 12.62
C GLN A 74 -1.22 5.34 12.33
N ARG A 75 -0.42 4.27 12.36
CA ARG A 75 1.00 4.31 11.95
C ARG A 75 1.15 4.62 10.48
N LEU A 76 0.35 3.99 9.61
CA LEU A 76 0.32 4.34 8.18
C LEU A 76 -0.08 5.81 7.97
N ARG A 77 -1.11 6.27 8.66
CA ARG A 77 -1.53 7.68 8.63
C ARG A 77 -0.41 8.62 9.10
N ALA A 78 0.30 8.26 10.15
CA ALA A 78 1.39 9.08 10.71
C ALA A 78 2.55 9.29 9.73
N SER A 79 2.79 8.39 8.78
CA SER A 79 3.80 8.58 7.74
C SER A 79 3.39 9.59 6.66
N CYS A 80 2.11 9.89 6.55
CA CYS A 80 1.53 10.76 5.53
C CYS A 80 1.53 12.23 5.96
N LYS A 81 1.78 13.12 5.03
CA LYS A 81 1.41 14.54 5.18
C LYS A 81 -0.11 14.69 5.26
N PRO A 82 -0.61 15.76 5.88
CA PRO A 82 -2.01 16.12 5.73
C PRO A 82 -2.38 16.26 4.24
N GLY A 83 -3.51 15.68 3.84
CA GLY A 83 -3.96 15.67 2.44
C GLY A 83 -3.19 14.73 1.50
N ALA A 84 -2.24 13.94 1.99
CA ALA A 84 -1.51 12.98 1.17
C ALA A 84 -2.45 11.98 0.50
N GLU A 85 -2.16 11.63 -0.76
CA GLU A 85 -2.91 10.59 -1.46
C GLU A 85 -2.64 9.22 -0.85
N VAL A 86 -3.70 8.43 -0.61
CA VAL A 86 -3.59 7.08 -0.06
C VAL A 86 -4.30 6.09 -0.96
N ARG A 87 -3.64 4.96 -1.21
CA ARG A 87 -4.16 3.88 -2.04
C ARG A 87 -3.82 2.53 -1.45
N PHE A 88 -4.85 1.72 -1.18
CA PHE A 88 -4.71 0.32 -0.80
C PHE A 88 -5.33 -0.58 -1.87
N VAL A 89 -4.64 -1.66 -2.24
CA VAL A 89 -5.16 -2.69 -3.14
C VAL A 89 -4.88 -4.06 -2.55
N PHE A 90 -5.91 -4.84 -2.30
CA PHE A 90 -5.79 -6.19 -1.74
C PHE A 90 -7.01 -7.05 -2.06
N GLU A 91 -6.85 -8.35 -1.89
CA GLU A 91 -7.94 -9.32 -2.00
C GLU A 91 -8.78 -9.28 -0.72
N HIS A 92 -10.08 -9.11 -0.87
CA HIS A 92 -11.00 -9.05 0.26
C HIS A 92 -12.40 -9.51 -0.14
N SER A 93 -13.12 -10.14 0.80
CA SER A 93 -14.46 -10.70 0.58
C SER A 93 -15.58 -10.01 1.39
N SER A 94 -15.23 -9.03 2.23
CA SER A 94 -16.19 -8.36 3.12
C SER A 94 -16.73 -7.06 2.53
N ASP A 95 -17.73 -6.48 3.22
CA ASP A 95 -18.34 -5.22 2.81
C ASP A 95 -17.34 -4.03 2.95
N ALA A 96 -17.10 -3.35 1.84
CA ALA A 96 -16.24 -2.19 1.77
C ALA A 96 -16.67 -1.04 2.69
N ARG A 97 -17.97 -0.86 2.91
CA ARG A 97 -18.51 0.24 3.74
C ARG A 97 -18.03 0.16 5.19
N VAL A 98 -17.90 -1.05 5.71
CA VAL A 98 -17.39 -1.25 7.07
C VAL A 98 -15.93 -0.81 7.16
N LEU A 99 -15.13 -1.15 6.15
CA LEU A 99 -13.72 -0.74 6.08
C LEU A 99 -13.58 0.77 5.93
N GLU A 100 -14.38 1.40 5.06
CA GLU A 100 -14.37 2.86 4.88
C GLU A 100 -14.61 3.61 6.19
N GLY A 101 -15.56 3.14 7.00
CA GLY A 101 -15.83 3.71 8.33
C GLY A 101 -14.62 3.64 9.24
N ARG A 102 -14.01 2.47 9.34
CA ARG A 102 -12.82 2.24 10.19
C ARG A 102 -11.59 2.99 9.70
N TYR A 103 -11.39 3.11 8.38
CA TYR A 103 -10.32 3.93 7.82
C TYR A 103 -10.49 5.39 8.19
N ARG A 104 -11.72 5.90 8.10
CA ARG A 104 -12.04 7.29 8.49
C ARG A 104 -11.75 7.54 9.97
N GLU A 105 -12.09 6.61 10.86
CA GLU A 105 -11.78 6.70 12.28
C GLU A 105 -10.27 6.73 12.57
N ALA A 106 -9.47 6.15 11.67
CA ALA A 106 -8.00 6.19 11.75
C ALA A 106 -7.38 7.42 11.03
N GLY A 107 -8.21 8.35 10.53
CA GLY A 107 -7.74 9.54 9.82
C GLY A 107 -7.43 9.30 8.34
N LEU A 108 -8.01 8.28 7.72
CA LEU A 108 -7.86 7.96 6.30
C LEU A 108 -9.23 8.03 5.61
N ALA A 109 -9.49 9.11 4.88
CA ALA A 109 -10.75 9.28 4.15
C ALA A 109 -10.69 8.53 2.81
N LEU A 110 -10.94 7.23 2.84
CA LEU A 110 -10.85 6.36 1.67
C LEU A 110 -12.24 5.88 1.24
N SER A 111 -12.40 5.72 -0.08
CA SER A 111 -13.56 5.08 -0.70
C SER A 111 -13.14 3.82 -1.43
N GLY A 112 -13.91 2.74 -1.28
CA GLY A 112 -13.63 1.43 -1.84
C GLY A 112 -14.42 1.15 -3.12
N ARG A 113 -13.77 0.49 -4.07
CA ARG A 113 -14.40 -0.13 -5.23
C ARG A 113 -13.83 -1.52 -5.48
N THR A 114 -14.60 -2.38 -6.11
CA THR A 114 -14.05 -3.61 -6.67
C THR A 114 -13.10 -3.27 -7.82
N MET A 115 -11.98 -3.97 -7.89
CA MET A 115 -11.01 -3.85 -8.96
C MET A 115 -11.07 -5.09 -9.85
N PRO A 116 -11.34 -4.96 -11.14
CA PRO A 116 -11.29 -6.08 -12.08
C PRO A 116 -9.89 -6.71 -12.13
N LEU A 117 -9.83 -8.00 -12.43
CA LEU A 117 -8.57 -8.76 -12.46
C LEU A 117 -7.58 -8.21 -13.49
N ASP A 118 -8.03 -7.75 -14.63
CA ASP A 118 -7.21 -7.12 -15.66
C ASP A 118 -6.56 -5.81 -15.19
N GLU A 119 -7.27 -4.98 -14.42
CA GLU A 119 -6.67 -3.81 -13.75
C GLU A 119 -5.63 -4.25 -12.69
N ALA A 120 -5.92 -5.27 -11.91
CA ALA A 120 -5.00 -5.77 -10.87
C ALA A 120 -3.69 -6.31 -11.48
N ARG A 121 -3.75 -6.99 -12.62
CA ARG A 121 -2.59 -7.58 -13.31
C ARG A 121 -1.57 -6.57 -13.81
N VAL A 122 -1.97 -5.35 -14.12
CA VAL A 122 -1.08 -4.31 -14.66
C VAL A 122 -0.42 -3.47 -13.59
N LEU A 123 -0.74 -3.70 -12.32
CA LEU A 123 -0.08 -3.01 -11.20
C LEU A 123 1.41 -3.38 -11.13
N PRO A 124 2.28 -2.42 -10.75
CA PRO A 124 3.73 -2.59 -10.81
C PRO A 124 4.28 -3.43 -9.65
N THR A 125 3.76 -4.64 -9.46
CA THR A 125 4.21 -5.57 -8.43
C THR A 125 4.52 -6.94 -9.04
N THR A 126 5.45 -7.67 -8.41
CA THR A 126 5.76 -9.05 -8.79
C THR A 126 4.54 -9.97 -8.62
N TRP A 127 3.71 -9.69 -7.61
CA TRP A 127 2.52 -10.47 -7.34
C TRP A 127 1.44 -10.27 -8.40
N ALA A 128 1.25 -9.05 -8.89
CA ALA A 128 0.33 -8.76 -10.00
C ALA A 128 0.64 -9.60 -11.25
N LYS A 129 1.92 -9.78 -11.56
CA LYS A 129 2.35 -10.64 -12.68
C LYS A 129 1.96 -12.10 -12.48
N LYS A 130 2.00 -12.59 -11.24
CA LYS A 130 1.62 -13.98 -10.90
C LYS A 130 0.11 -14.22 -10.97
N LEU A 131 -0.72 -13.19 -10.86
CA LEU A 131 -2.18 -13.31 -10.99
C LEU A 131 -2.62 -13.85 -12.35
N GLY A 132 -1.82 -13.66 -13.40
CA GLY A 132 -2.07 -14.17 -14.73
C GLY A 132 -2.15 -15.71 -14.82
N TYR A 133 -1.58 -16.39 -13.85
CA TYR A 133 -1.49 -17.86 -13.83
C TYR A 133 -2.46 -18.55 -12.87
N SER A 134 -3.25 -17.78 -12.12
CA SER A 134 -4.19 -18.30 -11.14
C SER A 134 -5.58 -18.42 -11.77
N GLY A 135 -6.08 -19.66 -11.91
CA GLY A 135 -7.46 -19.94 -12.36
C GLY A 135 -8.53 -19.78 -11.26
N ARG A 136 -8.18 -19.33 -10.04
CA ARG A 136 -9.15 -19.15 -8.96
C ARG A 136 -9.87 -17.80 -9.13
N PRO A 137 -11.22 -17.77 -8.99
CA PRO A 137 -11.93 -16.52 -8.91
C PRO A 137 -11.46 -15.73 -7.66
N ARG A 138 -11.07 -14.47 -7.85
CA ARG A 138 -10.59 -13.58 -6.80
C ARG A 138 -11.28 -12.26 -6.92
N THR A 139 -11.62 -11.66 -5.78
CA THR A 139 -12.18 -10.31 -5.71
C THR A 139 -11.13 -9.38 -5.12
N PHE A 140 -10.70 -8.39 -5.90
CA PHE A 140 -9.80 -7.34 -5.46
C PHE A 140 -10.60 -6.09 -5.14
N TRP A 141 -10.11 -5.38 -4.14
CA TRP A 141 -10.62 -4.09 -3.74
C TRP A 141 -9.54 -3.03 -3.85
N GLU A 142 -9.92 -1.88 -4.35
CA GLU A 142 -9.12 -0.67 -4.30
C GLU A 142 -9.81 0.33 -3.39
N PHE A 143 -9.08 0.81 -2.39
CA PHE A 143 -9.47 1.93 -1.54
C PHE A 143 -8.58 3.12 -1.87
N ARG A 144 -9.17 4.26 -2.26
CA ARG A 144 -8.46 5.49 -2.60
C ARG A 144 -9.05 6.68 -1.88
N GLY A 145 -8.21 7.64 -1.58
CA GLY A 145 -8.60 8.89 -0.97
C GLY A 145 -7.40 9.63 -0.39
N THR A 146 -7.60 10.28 0.75
CA THR A 146 -6.58 11.14 1.35
C THR A 146 -6.43 10.86 2.84
N ALA A 147 -5.23 11.16 3.35
CA ALA A 147 -5.01 11.31 4.78
C ALA A 147 -5.69 12.58 5.27
N ALA A 148 -6.42 12.51 6.38
CA ALA A 148 -7.07 13.68 6.99
C ALA A 148 -6.02 14.73 7.42
N GLU A 149 -6.45 15.96 7.55
CA GLU A 149 -5.62 17.06 8.06
C GLU A 149 -5.28 16.89 9.55
#